data_4299174bed25202ccdada1132526f5ec
#
_entry.id   4299174bed25202ccdada1132526f5ec
#
_cell.length_a   1.000
_cell.length_b   1.000
_cell.length_c   1.000
_cell.angle_alpha   90.00
_cell.angle_beta   90.00
_cell.angle_gamma   90.00
#
_symmetry.space_group_name_H-M   'P 1'
#
loop_
_entity.id
_entity.type
_entity.pdbx_description
1 polymer ?
#
loop_
_entity_poly.entity_id
_entity_poly.type
_entity_poly.pdbx_seq_one_letter_code
_entity_poly.pdbx_strand_id
1 'polypeptide(L)'
;MKFDIEKIKIKDIDGNDIKVPDLHKALANVIFNRAETVDVHTFSVELNKNGEAEISEQTAQTVAAIIGDSQMYYFVKQPIINYLNTLKCEK
;
A
#
# COMPACT_ATOMS: atom_id res chain seq x y z
N MET A 1 -5.99 -12.80 1.08
CA MET A 1 -6.26 -11.51 1.76
C MET A 1 -6.45 -10.43 0.72
N LYS A 2 -7.18 -9.42 1.03
CA LYS A 2 -7.45 -8.34 0.08
C LYS A 2 -6.93 -7.01 0.61
N PHE A 3 -6.13 -6.35 -0.21
CA PHE A 3 -5.66 -5.00 0.08
C PHE A 3 -6.64 -4.01 -0.55
N ASP A 4 -7.19 -3.11 0.25
CA ASP A 4 -8.16 -2.12 -0.19
C ASP A 4 -7.70 -0.75 0.29
N ILE A 5 -7.34 0.11 -0.66
CA ILE A 5 -6.80 1.42 -0.35
C ILE A 5 -7.79 2.30 0.43
N GLU A 6 -9.08 2.07 0.25
CA GLU A 6 -10.11 2.86 0.92
C GLU A 6 -10.18 2.60 2.42
N LYS A 7 -9.62 1.47 2.88
CA LYS A 7 -9.58 1.14 4.30
C LYS A 7 -8.42 1.81 5.04
N ILE A 8 -7.55 2.48 4.31
CA ILE A 8 -6.42 3.18 4.89
C ILE A 8 -6.83 4.62 5.19
N LYS A 9 -6.63 5.04 6.42
CA LYS A 9 -6.94 6.41 6.83
C LYS A 9 -5.64 7.17 7.07
N ILE A 10 -5.49 8.26 6.36
CA ILE A 10 -4.33 9.13 6.47
C ILE A 10 -4.75 10.37 7.23
N LYS A 11 -3.95 10.75 8.22
CA LYS A 11 -4.26 11.88 9.08
C LYS A 11 -3.24 12.98 8.93
N ASP A 12 -3.70 14.22 9.08
CA ASP A 12 -2.81 15.37 9.05
C ASP A 12 -2.22 15.61 10.46
N ILE A 13 -1.49 16.71 10.60
CA ILE A 13 -0.80 17.02 11.85
C ILE A 13 -1.77 17.23 13.02
N ASP A 14 -3.00 17.60 12.72
CA ASP A 14 -4.04 17.83 13.75
C ASP A 14 -4.84 16.57 14.05
N GLY A 15 -4.54 15.46 13.37
CA GLY A 15 -5.24 14.20 13.57
C GLY A 15 -6.53 14.08 12.78
N ASN A 16 -6.77 14.97 11.85
CA ASN A 16 -7.97 14.93 11.00
C ASN A 16 -7.72 14.05 9.79
N ASP A 17 -8.75 13.30 9.39
CA ASP A 17 -8.66 12.47 8.19
C ASP A 17 -8.53 13.34 6.96
N ILE A 18 -7.58 13.01 6.09
CA ILE A 18 -7.41 13.69 4.83
C ILE A 18 -7.51 12.69 3.69
N LYS A 19 -8.01 13.17 2.55
CA LYS A 19 -8.05 12.36 1.34
C LYS A 19 -6.89 12.76 0.45
N VAL A 20 -6.14 11.75 0.01
CA VAL A 20 -5.06 11.95 -0.94
C VAL A 20 -5.59 11.51 -2.31
N PRO A 21 -5.80 12.45 -3.24
CA PRO A 21 -6.32 12.08 -4.57
C PRO A 21 -5.38 11.09 -5.26
N ASP A 22 -5.97 10.08 -5.88
CA ASP A 22 -5.24 9.07 -6.65
C ASP A 22 -4.11 8.40 -5.85
N LEU A 23 -4.32 8.25 -4.55
CA LEU A 23 -3.33 7.58 -3.69
C LEU A 23 -3.00 6.18 -4.21
N HIS A 24 -4.03 5.44 -4.66
CA HIS A 24 -3.82 4.07 -5.16
C HIS A 24 -2.89 4.08 -6.38
N LYS A 25 -2.97 5.10 -7.23
CA LYS A 25 -2.11 5.19 -8.40
C LYS A 25 -0.68 5.54 -8.02
N ALA A 26 -0.51 6.48 -7.11
CA ALA A 26 0.82 6.85 -6.63
C ALA A 26 1.49 5.66 -5.95
N LEU A 27 0.75 4.97 -5.10
CA LEU A 27 1.26 3.80 -4.40
C LEU A 27 1.61 2.68 -5.39
N ALA A 28 0.72 2.43 -6.35
CA ALA A 28 0.96 1.41 -7.37
C ALA A 28 2.21 1.70 -8.19
N ASN A 29 2.45 2.95 -8.53
CA ASN A 29 3.66 3.34 -9.27
C ASN A 29 4.93 3.06 -8.47
N VAL A 30 4.93 3.36 -7.18
CA VAL A 30 6.08 3.08 -6.33
C VAL A 30 6.38 1.58 -6.31
N ILE A 31 5.34 0.78 -6.14
CA ILE A 31 5.49 -0.67 -6.10
C ILE A 31 5.91 -1.22 -7.46
N PHE A 32 5.28 -0.75 -8.52
CA PHE A 32 5.56 -1.20 -9.88
C PHE A 32 7.03 -0.97 -10.25
N ASN A 33 7.55 0.20 -9.91
CA ASN A 33 8.93 0.56 -10.26
C ASN A 33 9.97 -0.24 -9.49
N ARG A 34 9.57 -0.90 -8.42
CA ARG A 34 10.48 -1.70 -7.59
C ARG A 34 10.12 -3.17 -7.56
N ALA A 35 9.13 -3.59 -8.36
CA ALA A 35 8.68 -4.98 -8.38
C ALA A 35 9.75 -5.87 -9.01
N GLU A 36 10.14 -6.91 -8.27
CA GLU A 36 11.12 -7.88 -8.73
C GLU A 36 10.52 -9.25 -8.99
N THR A 37 9.26 -9.45 -8.61
CA THR A 37 8.57 -10.72 -8.81
C THR A 37 7.25 -10.49 -9.55
N VAL A 38 6.73 -11.57 -10.13
CA VAL A 38 5.44 -11.52 -10.83
C VAL A 38 4.33 -11.13 -9.87
N ASP A 39 4.36 -11.67 -8.65
CA ASP A 39 3.30 -11.40 -7.67
C ASP A 39 3.23 -9.92 -7.30
N VAL A 40 4.36 -9.29 -7.07
CA VAL A 40 4.41 -7.87 -6.72
C VAL A 40 4.00 -7.02 -7.92
N HIS A 41 4.46 -7.39 -9.10
CA HIS A 41 4.11 -6.70 -10.33
C HIS A 41 2.60 -6.74 -10.57
N THR A 42 2.01 -7.93 -10.49
CA THR A 42 0.57 -8.12 -10.69
C THR A 42 -0.23 -7.33 -9.67
N PHE A 43 0.20 -7.36 -8.41
CA PHE A 43 -0.46 -6.59 -7.37
C PHE A 43 -0.48 -5.09 -7.70
N SER A 44 0.65 -4.56 -8.15
CA SER A 44 0.73 -3.13 -8.48
C SER A 44 -0.19 -2.76 -9.64
N VAL A 45 -0.27 -3.60 -10.66
CA VAL A 45 -1.14 -3.35 -11.82
C VAL A 45 -2.60 -3.33 -11.39
N GLU A 46 -3.02 -4.30 -10.58
CA GLU A 46 -4.40 -4.36 -10.12
C GLU A 46 -4.75 -3.20 -9.19
N LEU A 47 -3.82 -2.83 -8.32
CA LEU A 47 -4.02 -1.70 -7.41
C LEU A 47 -4.23 -0.41 -8.20
N ASN A 48 -3.41 -0.19 -9.22
CA ASN A 48 -3.52 1.00 -10.07
C ASN A 48 -4.87 1.07 -10.77
N LYS A 49 -5.39 -0.08 -11.16
CA LYS A 49 -6.61 -0.17 -11.96
C LYS A 49 -7.86 -0.06 -11.11
N ASN A 50 -7.89 -0.73 -9.96
CA ASN A 50 -9.10 -0.92 -9.16
C ASN A 50 -9.07 -0.27 -7.78
N GLY A 51 -7.90 0.13 -7.29
CA GLY A 51 -7.75 0.63 -5.93
C GLY A 51 -7.77 -0.49 -4.88
N GLU A 52 -7.88 -1.73 -5.32
CA GLU A 52 -7.84 -2.90 -4.44
C GLU A 52 -7.26 -4.08 -5.22
N ALA A 53 -6.70 -5.03 -4.51
CA ALA A 53 -6.09 -6.20 -5.12
C ALA A 53 -5.91 -7.32 -4.10
N GLU A 54 -5.91 -8.55 -4.59
CA GLU A 54 -5.56 -9.70 -3.75
C GLU A 54 -4.07 -9.65 -3.42
N ILE A 55 -3.74 -10.04 -2.20
CA ILE A 55 -2.36 -10.03 -1.74
C ILE A 55 -2.12 -11.20 -0.79
N SER A 56 -1.00 -11.89 -0.97
CA SER A 56 -0.57 -12.94 -0.06
C SER A 56 0.23 -12.34 1.07
N GLU A 57 0.40 -13.09 2.15
CA GLU A 57 1.20 -12.64 3.29
C GLU A 57 2.62 -12.28 2.86
N GLN A 58 3.23 -13.12 2.02
CA GLN A 58 4.59 -12.88 1.54
C GLN A 58 4.66 -11.60 0.70
N THR A 59 3.70 -11.41 -0.20
CA THR A 59 3.64 -10.20 -1.02
C THR A 59 3.42 -8.97 -0.14
N ALA A 60 2.59 -9.08 0.88
CA ALA A 60 2.35 -7.98 1.82
C ALA A 60 3.65 -7.56 2.53
N GLN A 61 4.47 -8.51 2.94
CA GLN A 61 5.77 -8.22 3.56
C GLN A 61 6.68 -7.49 2.58
N THR A 62 6.74 -7.96 1.34
CA THR A 62 7.57 -7.36 0.31
C THR A 62 7.10 -5.94 -0.01
N VAL A 63 5.80 -5.76 -0.16
CA VAL A 63 5.22 -4.44 -0.45
C VAL A 63 5.48 -3.47 0.71
N ALA A 64 5.33 -3.94 1.95
CA ALA A 64 5.62 -3.09 3.12
C ALA A 64 7.09 -2.63 3.12
N ALA A 65 8.01 -3.52 2.78
CA ALA A 65 9.43 -3.17 2.69
C ALA A 65 9.69 -2.14 1.59
N ILE A 66 9.05 -2.33 0.43
CA ILE A 66 9.18 -1.38 -0.68
C ILE A 66 8.69 0.01 -0.27
N ILE A 67 7.53 0.07 0.36
CA ILE A 67 6.94 1.33 0.78
C ILE A 67 7.81 1.99 1.86
N GLY A 68 8.28 1.22 2.81
CA GLY A 68 9.14 1.73 3.87
C GLY A 68 10.44 2.32 3.35
N ASP A 69 10.97 1.77 2.26
CA ASP A 69 12.20 2.24 1.64
C ASP A 69 11.97 3.32 0.59
N SER A 70 10.71 3.66 0.33
CA SER A 70 10.36 4.67 -0.67
C SER A 70 10.55 6.08 -0.11
N GLN A 71 10.44 7.06 -1.01
CA GLN A 71 10.56 8.47 -0.63
C GLN A 71 9.20 9.11 -0.32
N MET A 72 8.18 8.30 -0.11
CA MET A 72 6.87 8.82 0.27
C MET A 72 6.95 9.49 1.64
N TYR A 73 6.12 10.49 1.84
CA TYR A 73 6.06 11.19 3.13
C TYR A 73 5.68 10.20 4.24
N TYR A 74 6.28 10.38 5.41
CA TYR A 74 6.08 9.47 6.54
C TYR A 74 4.59 9.36 6.93
N PHE A 75 3.89 10.48 6.96
CA PHE A 75 2.48 10.47 7.38
C PHE A 75 1.58 9.75 6.37
N VAL A 76 2.05 9.53 5.15
CA VAL A 76 1.33 8.76 4.13
C VAL A 76 1.73 7.29 4.21
N LYS A 77 3.02 7.00 4.26
CA LYS A 77 3.46 5.60 4.18
C LYS A 77 3.23 4.82 5.46
N GLN A 78 3.31 5.45 6.62
CA GLN A 78 3.15 4.72 7.88
C GLN A 78 1.77 4.08 8.04
N PRO A 79 0.65 4.77 7.75
CA PRO A 79 -0.66 4.12 7.78
C PRO A 79 -0.78 2.95 6.82
N ILE A 80 -0.14 3.05 5.66
CA ILE A 80 -0.15 1.97 4.67
C ILE A 80 0.59 0.76 5.20
N ILE A 81 1.77 0.97 5.79
CA ILE A 81 2.56 -0.11 6.37
C ILE A 81 1.81 -0.77 7.52
N ASN A 82 1.18 0.03 8.38
CA ASN A 82 0.39 -0.49 9.50
C ASN A 82 -0.76 -1.37 8.99
N TYR A 83 -1.43 -0.94 7.94
CA TYR A 83 -2.51 -1.70 7.34
C TYR A 83 -2.01 -3.04 6.80
N LEU A 84 -0.87 -3.03 6.09
CA LEU A 84 -0.27 -4.26 5.56
C LEU A 84 0.12 -5.22 6.68
N ASN A 85 0.63 -4.70 7.78
CA ASN A 85 0.97 -5.52 8.94
C ASN A 85 -0.28 -6.14 9.57
N THR A 86 -1.41 -5.44 9.54
CA THR A 86 -2.67 -5.96 10.03
C THR A 86 -3.13 -7.15 9.18
N LEU A 87 -3.02 -7.05 7.86
CA LEU A 87 -3.36 -8.16 6.96
C LEU A 87 -2.47 -9.36 7.22
N LYS A 88 -1.20 -9.11 7.46
CA LYS A 88 -0.22 -10.14 7.71
C LYS A 88 -0.50 -10.91 9.00
N CYS A 89 -1.02 -10.25 10.01
CA CYS A 89 -1.33 -10.87 11.29
C CYS A 89 -2.68 -11.58 11.31
N GLU A 90 -3.46 -11.40 10.29
CA GLU A 90 -4.78 -12.02 10.20
C GLU A 90 -4.64 -13.46 9.79
N LYS A 91 -5.15 -14.35 10.61
CA LYS A 91 -5.09 -15.78 10.36
C LYS A 91 -6.44 -16.32 10.01
#